data_5c0015a5374b858b28be017e70a0dcf6
#
_entry.id   5c0015a5374b858b28be017e70a0dcf6
#
_cell.length_a   1.000
_cell.length_b   1.000
_cell.length_c   1.000
_cell.angle_alpha   90.00
_cell.angle_beta   90.00
_cell.angle_gamma   90.00
#
_symmetry.space_group_name_H-M   'P 1'
#
loop_
_entity.id
_entity.type
_entity.pdbx_description
1 polymer ?
#
loop_
_entity_poly.entity_id
_entity_poly.type
_entity_poly.pdbx_seq_one_letter_code
_entity_poly.pdbx_strand_id
1 'polypeptide(L)'
;MSRPSFLADMEVLDTAALLSWPVELLVNGLCAISQLSEVQRLSPARHLLIESQGPRFEEPSSSAIDNARAASQLTGDLTGLSSVDIDVLALALSKGLVLVTDDYRMQNVCQSVNHPWRGVIQSGVKEVRNYSLICTGCGTVHPQGDVCPECGAKLKLKREKSN
;
A
#
# COMPACT_ATOMS: atom_id res chain seq x y z
N MET A 1 8.75 7.82 24.00
CA MET A 1 9.78 8.53 23.23
C MET A 1 9.16 9.28 22.09
N SER A 2 9.37 10.56 22.01
CA SER A 2 8.93 11.34 20.87
C SER A 2 9.84 11.06 19.66
N ARG A 3 9.25 10.73 18.53
CA ARG A 3 9.99 10.62 17.28
C ARG A 3 10.52 11.99 16.90
N PRO A 4 11.71 12.05 16.26
CA PRO A 4 12.15 13.33 15.67
C PRO A 4 11.06 13.85 14.73
N SER A 5 10.81 15.16 14.73
CA SER A 5 9.70 15.77 13.98
C SER A 5 9.73 15.45 12.47
N PHE A 6 10.92 15.28 11.89
CA PHE A 6 11.04 14.96 10.47
C PHE A 6 10.66 13.50 10.14
N LEU A 7 10.74 12.59 11.12
CA LEU A 7 10.28 11.20 10.96
C LEU A 7 8.78 11.05 11.20
N ALA A 8 8.17 11.96 11.94
CA ALA A 8 6.73 11.88 12.25
C ALA A 8 5.85 12.00 11.00
N ASP A 9 6.33 12.74 10.00
CA ASP A 9 5.59 12.95 8.74
C ASP A 9 6.06 12.04 7.60
N MET A 10 7.06 11.18 7.84
CA MET A 10 7.56 10.26 6.83
C MET A 10 6.64 9.05 6.69
N GLU A 11 6.34 8.69 5.45
CA GLU A 11 5.49 7.55 5.12
C GLU A 11 6.20 6.65 4.13
N VAL A 12 5.92 5.35 4.19
CA VAL A 12 6.41 4.40 3.20
C VAL A 12 5.42 4.38 2.03
N LEU A 13 5.91 4.63 0.82
CA LEU A 13 5.08 4.78 -0.36
C LEU A 13 5.15 3.54 -1.26
N ASP A 14 4.00 3.02 -1.63
CA ASP A 14 3.90 1.97 -2.63
C ASP A 14 4.14 2.55 -4.04
N THR A 15 4.40 1.69 -5.01
CA THR A 15 4.73 2.07 -6.38
C THR A 15 3.62 2.92 -7.03
N ALA A 16 2.35 2.66 -6.69
CA ALA A 16 1.23 3.45 -7.20
C ALA A 16 1.38 4.94 -6.85
N ALA A 17 1.83 5.27 -5.64
CA ALA A 17 2.09 6.66 -5.25
C ALA A 17 3.26 7.25 -6.05
N LEU A 18 4.33 6.47 -6.24
CA LEU A 18 5.48 6.91 -7.04
C LEU A 18 5.07 7.23 -8.48
N LEU A 19 4.12 6.51 -9.03
CA LEU A 19 3.66 6.69 -10.41
C LEU A 19 2.66 7.83 -10.58
N SER A 20 1.88 8.16 -9.56
CA SER A 20 0.72 9.04 -9.70
C SER A 20 0.78 10.34 -8.91
N TRP A 21 1.52 10.39 -7.82
CA TRP A 21 1.53 11.59 -6.98
C TRP A 21 2.34 12.73 -7.57
N PRO A 22 1.95 13.99 -7.29
CA PRO A 22 2.82 15.13 -7.55
C PRO A 22 4.18 14.93 -6.88
N VAL A 23 5.26 15.31 -7.55
CA VAL A 23 6.63 15.10 -7.06
C VAL A 23 6.83 15.76 -5.69
N GLU A 24 6.21 16.90 -5.47
CA GLU A 24 6.29 17.64 -4.21
C GLU A 24 5.79 16.81 -3.01
N LEU A 25 4.86 15.89 -3.24
CA LEU A 25 4.33 15.02 -2.20
C LEU A 25 5.21 13.79 -1.94
N LEU A 26 6.16 13.50 -2.82
CA LEU A 26 7.05 12.35 -2.68
C LEU A 26 8.28 12.64 -1.79
N VAL A 27 8.61 13.90 -1.60
CA VAL A 27 9.87 14.33 -0.95
C VAL A 27 10.03 13.74 0.46
N ASN A 28 8.94 13.63 1.21
CA ASN A 28 8.96 13.10 2.58
C ASN A 28 8.67 11.58 2.62
N GLY A 29 8.67 10.92 1.47
CA GLY A 29 8.42 9.50 1.39
C GLY A 29 9.67 8.66 1.60
N LEU A 30 9.45 7.40 1.99
CA LEU A 30 10.46 6.36 2.04
C LEU A 30 10.01 5.21 1.17
N CYS A 31 10.89 4.72 0.32
CA CYS A 31 10.59 3.65 -0.63
C CYS A 31 11.68 2.58 -0.58
N ALA A 32 11.35 1.39 -1.07
CA ALA A 32 12.32 0.32 -1.23
C ALA A 32 13.13 0.53 -2.54
N ILE A 33 14.41 0.23 -2.49
CA ILE A 33 15.30 0.34 -3.66
C ILE A 33 14.75 -0.50 -4.83
N SER A 34 14.18 -1.67 -4.55
CA SER A 34 13.60 -2.54 -5.58
C SER A 34 12.46 -1.89 -6.36
N GLN A 35 11.82 -0.85 -5.82
CA GLN A 35 10.77 -0.12 -6.54
C GLN A 35 11.30 0.69 -7.72
N LEU A 36 12.59 1.07 -7.71
CA LEU A 36 13.19 1.86 -8.78
C LEU A 36 13.11 1.15 -10.14
N SER A 37 13.46 -0.14 -10.17
CA SER A 37 13.38 -0.92 -11.42
C SER A 37 11.94 -1.12 -11.90
N GLU A 38 11.01 -1.25 -10.97
CA GLU A 38 9.59 -1.35 -11.28
C GLU A 38 9.06 -0.06 -11.92
N VAL A 39 9.39 1.10 -11.31
CA VAL A 39 9.00 2.41 -11.87
C VAL A 39 9.66 2.63 -13.24
N GLN A 40 10.93 2.27 -13.40
CA GLN A 40 11.64 2.41 -14.68
C GLN A 40 10.97 1.62 -15.79
N ARG A 41 10.54 0.40 -15.49
CA ARG A 41 9.83 -0.46 -16.42
C ARG A 41 8.46 0.09 -16.80
N LEU A 42 7.72 0.64 -15.83
CA LEU A 42 6.35 1.12 -16.03
C LEU A 42 6.30 2.54 -16.61
N SER A 43 7.24 3.41 -16.21
CA SER A 43 7.30 4.80 -16.68
C SER A 43 8.74 5.33 -16.59
N PRO A 44 9.52 5.22 -17.68
CA PRO A 44 10.89 5.74 -17.69
C PRO A 44 10.97 7.24 -17.38
N ALA A 45 9.99 8.03 -17.85
CA ALA A 45 9.95 9.45 -17.58
C ALA A 45 9.76 9.75 -16.09
N ARG A 46 8.87 8.97 -15.44
CA ARG A 46 8.63 9.11 -14.00
C ARG A 46 9.85 8.71 -13.19
N HIS A 47 10.56 7.68 -13.62
CA HIS A 47 11.80 7.23 -13.01
C HIS A 47 12.85 8.34 -12.97
N LEU A 48 13.06 9.05 -14.09
CA LEU A 48 14.00 10.19 -14.15
C LEU A 48 13.61 11.29 -13.17
N LEU A 49 12.33 11.60 -13.08
CA LEU A 49 11.81 12.61 -12.18
C LEU A 49 12.06 12.25 -10.72
N ILE A 50 11.81 11.01 -10.38
CA ILE A 50 12.00 10.46 -9.02
C ILE A 50 13.46 10.47 -8.62
N GLU A 51 14.37 10.14 -9.53
CA GLU A 51 15.82 10.17 -9.25
C GLU A 51 16.31 11.57 -8.91
N SER A 52 15.74 12.61 -9.55
CA SER A 52 16.19 14.00 -9.33
C SER A 52 15.52 14.66 -8.12
N GLN A 53 14.28 14.34 -7.81
CA GLN A 53 13.48 15.07 -6.82
C GLN A 53 12.62 14.17 -5.92
N GLY A 54 12.86 12.89 -5.97
CA GLY A 54 11.96 11.93 -5.34
C GLY A 54 12.23 11.66 -3.87
N PRO A 55 11.59 10.63 -3.34
CA PRO A 55 11.70 10.21 -1.94
C PRO A 55 13.06 9.58 -1.65
N ARG A 56 13.26 9.22 -0.39
CA ARG A 56 14.40 8.41 0.02
C ARG A 56 14.17 6.95 -0.34
N PHE A 57 15.24 6.27 -0.70
CA PHE A 57 15.20 4.83 -1.00
C PHE A 57 16.11 4.09 -0.03
N GLU A 58 15.61 3.02 0.53
CA GLU A 58 16.35 2.12 1.44
C GLU A 58 16.13 0.67 1.06
N GLU A 59 17.11 -0.14 1.40
CA GLU A 59 16.97 -1.59 1.34
C GLU A 59 16.54 -2.10 2.72
N PRO A 60 15.44 -2.86 2.82
CA PRO A 60 15.05 -3.44 4.10
C PRO A 60 16.06 -4.51 4.53
N SER A 61 16.24 -4.67 5.84
CA SER A 61 17.09 -5.74 6.37
C SER A 61 16.49 -7.12 6.09
N SER A 62 17.32 -8.14 6.09
CA SER A 62 16.85 -9.52 5.90
C SER A 62 15.85 -9.95 6.98
N SER A 63 16.06 -9.52 8.23
CA SER A 63 15.11 -9.82 9.31
C SER A 63 13.77 -9.10 9.11
N ALA A 64 13.78 -7.87 8.60
CA ALA A 64 12.55 -7.14 8.26
C ALA A 64 11.78 -7.85 7.15
N ILE A 65 12.47 -8.35 6.13
CA ILE A 65 11.87 -9.12 5.03
C ILE A 65 11.25 -10.40 5.58
N ASP A 66 11.97 -11.15 6.44
CA ASP A 66 11.46 -12.39 7.03
C ASP A 66 10.20 -12.13 7.85
N ASN A 67 10.16 -11.05 8.63
CA ASN A 67 9.00 -10.67 9.42
C ASN A 67 7.80 -10.30 8.53
N ALA A 68 8.04 -9.57 7.45
CA ALA A 68 6.98 -9.21 6.49
C ALA A 68 6.42 -10.45 5.80
N ARG A 69 7.28 -11.39 5.42
CA ARG A 69 6.86 -12.67 4.84
C ARG A 69 6.02 -13.48 5.81
N ALA A 70 6.46 -13.57 7.07
CA ALA A 70 5.72 -14.31 8.09
C ALA A 70 4.33 -13.72 8.33
N ALA A 71 4.23 -12.40 8.43
CA ALA A 71 2.94 -11.71 8.58
C ALA A 71 2.02 -11.96 7.37
N SER A 72 2.58 -11.90 6.16
CA SER A 72 1.83 -12.14 4.91
C SER A 72 1.37 -13.58 4.79
N GLN A 73 2.17 -14.53 5.28
CA GLN A 73 1.81 -15.95 5.28
C GLN A 73 0.65 -16.22 6.24
N LEU A 74 0.64 -15.59 7.40
CA LEU A 74 -0.43 -15.76 8.39
C LEU A 74 -1.79 -15.30 7.87
N THR A 75 -1.82 -14.27 7.03
CA THR A 75 -3.06 -13.78 6.41
C THR A 75 -3.43 -14.53 5.12
N GLY A 76 -2.53 -15.35 4.60
CA GLY A 76 -2.73 -16.04 3.32
C GLY A 76 -2.42 -15.17 2.10
N ASP A 77 -1.87 -13.99 2.28
CA ASP A 77 -1.62 -13.04 1.18
C ASP A 77 -0.26 -13.20 0.51
N LEU A 78 0.65 -13.97 1.10
CA LEU A 78 2.04 -14.06 0.64
C LEU A 78 2.16 -14.44 -0.84
N THR A 79 1.34 -15.39 -1.30
CA THR A 79 1.39 -15.86 -2.70
C THR A 79 0.96 -14.80 -3.70
N GLY A 80 0.17 -13.83 -3.26
CA GLY A 80 -0.29 -12.71 -4.12
C GLY A 80 0.58 -11.47 -4.06
N LEU A 81 1.65 -11.48 -3.24
CA LEU A 81 2.55 -10.34 -3.09
C LEU A 81 3.87 -10.61 -3.82
N SER A 82 4.33 -9.60 -4.58
CA SER A 82 5.64 -9.68 -5.23
C SER A 82 6.77 -9.47 -4.23
N SER A 83 8.00 -9.74 -4.64
CA SER A 83 9.18 -9.46 -3.81
C SER A 83 9.32 -7.96 -3.51
N VAL A 84 8.91 -7.11 -4.45
CA VAL A 84 8.90 -5.65 -4.26
C VAL A 84 7.87 -5.27 -3.20
N ASP A 85 6.67 -5.84 -3.26
CA ASP A 85 5.62 -5.61 -2.25
C ASP A 85 6.10 -6.00 -0.85
N ILE A 86 6.81 -7.11 -0.74
CA ILE A 86 7.38 -7.57 0.53
C ILE A 86 8.43 -6.59 1.04
N ASP A 87 9.29 -6.05 0.18
CA ASP A 87 10.27 -5.05 0.56
C ASP A 87 9.59 -3.79 1.10
N VAL A 88 8.54 -3.34 0.46
CA VAL A 88 7.74 -2.18 0.90
C VAL A 88 7.11 -2.43 2.27
N LEU A 89 6.46 -3.58 2.44
CA LEU A 89 5.91 -3.99 3.74
C LEU A 89 6.99 -4.07 4.82
N ALA A 90 8.15 -4.64 4.49
CA ALA A 90 9.26 -4.79 5.43
C ALA A 90 9.73 -3.44 5.95
N LEU A 91 9.86 -2.44 5.09
CA LEU A 91 10.22 -1.09 5.50
C LEU A 91 9.15 -0.49 6.42
N ALA A 92 7.90 -0.56 6.04
CA ALA A 92 6.80 0.03 6.81
C ALA A 92 6.70 -0.61 8.20
N LEU A 93 6.67 -1.92 8.27
CA LEU A 93 6.51 -2.65 9.52
C LEU A 93 7.73 -2.47 10.44
N SER A 94 8.95 -2.55 9.91
CA SER A 94 10.16 -2.47 10.73
C SER A 94 10.42 -1.07 11.25
N LYS A 95 10.03 -0.04 10.50
CA LYS A 95 10.24 1.35 10.91
C LYS A 95 9.05 1.95 11.63
N GLY A 96 7.92 1.26 11.69
CA GLY A 96 6.70 1.77 12.32
C GLY A 96 6.12 2.98 11.61
N LEU A 97 6.29 3.08 10.29
CA LEU A 97 5.80 4.20 9.49
C LEU A 97 4.50 3.81 8.77
N VAL A 98 3.63 4.78 8.57
CA VAL A 98 2.38 4.58 7.83
C VAL A 98 2.71 4.06 6.43
N LEU A 99 2.03 3.01 6.01
CA LEU A 99 2.13 2.50 4.65
C LEU A 99 1.06 3.13 3.78
N VAL A 100 1.46 3.72 2.66
CA VAL A 100 0.54 4.30 1.67
C VAL A 100 0.44 3.34 0.51
N THR A 101 -0.70 2.66 0.39
CA THR A 101 -0.95 1.65 -0.65
C THR A 101 -2.43 1.49 -0.92
N ASP A 102 -2.77 1.22 -2.19
CA ASP A 102 -4.11 0.81 -2.59
C ASP A 102 -4.20 -0.72 -2.78
N ASP A 103 -3.10 -1.44 -2.59
CA ASP A 103 -3.10 -2.90 -2.68
C ASP A 103 -3.81 -3.51 -1.46
N TYR A 104 -4.94 -4.16 -1.73
CA TYR A 104 -5.77 -4.79 -0.70
C TYR A 104 -4.99 -5.82 0.15
N ARG A 105 -4.11 -6.59 -0.48
CA ARG A 105 -3.33 -7.60 0.24
C ARG A 105 -2.37 -6.96 1.24
N MET A 106 -1.70 -5.89 0.83
CA MET A 106 -0.80 -5.15 1.72
C MET A 106 -1.58 -4.49 2.87
N GLN A 107 -2.74 -3.91 2.59
CA GLN A 107 -3.64 -3.35 3.60
C GLN A 107 -4.07 -4.42 4.61
N ASN A 108 -4.42 -5.60 4.12
CA ASN A 108 -4.85 -6.71 4.96
C ASN A 108 -3.74 -7.18 5.91
N VAL A 109 -2.51 -7.26 5.42
CA VAL A 109 -1.36 -7.60 6.27
C VAL A 109 -1.15 -6.55 7.36
N CYS A 110 -1.19 -5.27 7.00
CA CYS A 110 -1.07 -4.18 7.96
C CYS A 110 -2.16 -4.25 9.02
N GLN A 111 -3.39 -4.47 8.62
CA GLN A 111 -4.52 -4.57 9.54
C GLN A 111 -4.35 -5.75 10.52
N SER A 112 -3.83 -6.88 10.05
CA SER A 112 -3.64 -8.07 10.88
C SER A 112 -2.63 -7.86 12.02
N VAL A 113 -1.68 -6.94 11.84
CA VAL A 113 -0.65 -6.63 12.85
C VAL A 113 -0.86 -5.25 13.48
N ASN A 114 -2.03 -4.66 13.30
CA ASN A 114 -2.37 -3.33 13.83
C ASN A 114 -1.40 -2.24 13.38
N HIS A 115 -0.93 -2.33 12.14
CA HIS A 115 -0.02 -1.35 11.55
C HIS A 115 -0.81 -0.29 10.78
N PRO A 116 -0.52 1.01 10.94
CA PRO A 116 -1.26 2.05 10.24
C PRO A 116 -0.97 2.05 8.74
N TRP A 117 -2.02 2.22 7.95
CA TRP A 117 -1.95 2.35 6.51
C TRP A 117 -3.00 3.34 6.02
N ARG A 118 -2.82 3.85 4.82
CA ARG A 118 -3.82 4.67 4.12
C ARG A 118 -3.71 4.47 2.62
N GLY A 119 -4.77 4.81 1.90
CA GLY A 119 -4.82 4.67 0.46
C GLY A 119 -4.04 5.75 -0.27
N VAL A 120 -3.54 5.42 -1.45
CA VAL A 120 -2.79 6.34 -2.33
C VAL A 120 -3.69 7.51 -2.75
N ILE A 121 -4.93 7.22 -3.08
CA ILE A 121 -5.87 8.19 -3.63
C ILE A 121 -6.29 9.25 -2.60
N GLN A 122 -6.28 8.92 -1.32
CA GLN A 122 -6.71 9.82 -0.24
C GLN A 122 -5.73 10.96 0.04
N SER A 123 -4.50 10.88 -0.43
CA SER A 123 -3.41 11.76 0.01
C SER A 123 -3.19 13.00 -0.82
N GLY A 124 -3.57 13.02 -2.07
CA GLY A 124 -3.35 14.17 -2.95
C GLY A 124 -4.64 14.74 -3.51
N VAL A 125 -5.78 14.15 -3.14
CA VAL A 125 -7.08 14.51 -3.72
C VAL A 125 -8.06 14.75 -2.59
N LYS A 126 -8.83 15.81 -2.68
CA LYS A 126 -9.86 16.19 -1.70
C LYS A 126 -11.03 15.21 -1.64
N GLU A 127 -11.08 14.21 -2.50
CA GLU A 127 -12.16 13.24 -2.55
C GLU A 127 -11.74 11.93 -1.90
N VAL A 128 -12.42 11.57 -0.83
CA VAL A 128 -12.31 10.24 -0.22
C VAL A 128 -13.10 9.27 -1.08
N ARG A 129 -12.42 8.32 -1.69
CA ARG A 129 -13.06 7.26 -2.47
C ARG A 129 -13.20 6.02 -1.59
N ASN A 130 -14.41 5.77 -1.16
CA ASN A 130 -14.71 4.56 -0.41
C ASN A 130 -15.06 3.44 -1.38
N TYR A 131 -14.51 2.27 -1.13
CA TYR A 131 -14.85 1.06 -1.87
C TYR A 131 -15.61 0.13 -0.94
N SER A 132 -16.66 -0.48 -1.44
CA SER A 132 -17.37 -1.52 -0.74
C SER A 132 -17.44 -2.79 -1.59
N LEU A 133 -17.49 -3.95 -0.92
CA LEU A 133 -17.71 -5.22 -1.58
C LEU A 133 -19.21 -5.46 -1.67
N ILE A 134 -19.72 -5.55 -2.90
CA ILE A 134 -21.14 -5.75 -3.16
C ILE A 134 -21.34 -7.11 -3.80
N CYS A 135 -22.34 -7.84 -3.31
CA CYS A 135 -22.73 -9.09 -3.93
C CYS A 135 -23.34 -8.86 -5.31
N THR A 136 -22.83 -9.56 -6.32
CA THR A 136 -23.34 -9.46 -7.69
C THR A 136 -24.72 -10.09 -7.85
N GLY A 137 -25.15 -10.94 -6.91
CA GLY A 137 -26.45 -11.59 -6.91
C GLY A 137 -27.51 -10.82 -6.14
N CYS A 138 -27.33 -10.65 -4.82
CA CYS A 138 -28.36 -10.06 -3.94
C CYS A 138 -28.12 -8.59 -3.61
N GLY A 139 -27.00 -7.99 -4.00
CA GLY A 139 -26.71 -6.59 -3.78
C GLY A 139 -26.31 -6.19 -2.36
N THR A 140 -26.15 -7.16 -1.45
CA THR A 140 -25.72 -6.88 -0.07
C THR A 140 -24.26 -6.45 -0.01
N VAL A 141 -23.96 -5.56 0.93
CA VAL A 141 -22.60 -5.07 1.18
C VAL A 141 -21.93 -5.95 2.23
N HIS A 142 -20.70 -6.34 1.98
CA HIS A 142 -19.90 -7.16 2.89
C HIS A 142 -18.56 -6.50 3.18
N PRO A 143 -18.03 -6.65 4.41
CA PRO A 143 -16.75 -6.05 4.77
C PRO A 143 -15.55 -6.78 4.18
N GLN A 144 -15.70 -8.08 3.87
CA GLN A 144 -14.61 -8.91 3.37
C GLN A 144 -15.14 -10.16 2.69
N GLY A 145 -14.28 -10.87 1.98
CA GLY A 145 -14.57 -12.14 1.36
C GLY A 145 -14.65 -12.09 -0.15
N ASP A 146 -14.69 -13.25 -0.77
CA ASP A 146 -14.77 -13.40 -2.22
C ASP A 146 -16.15 -13.85 -2.69
N VAL A 147 -16.92 -14.45 -1.78
CA VAL A 147 -18.23 -15.04 -2.06
C VAL A 147 -19.22 -14.59 -1.00
N CYS A 148 -20.42 -14.26 -1.43
CA CYS A 148 -21.50 -13.88 -0.53
C CYS A 148 -21.92 -15.07 0.34
N PRO A 149 -21.92 -14.93 1.68
CA PRO A 149 -22.34 -16.03 2.56
C PRO A 149 -23.85 -16.32 2.49
N GLU A 150 -24.63 -15.38 1.96
CA GLU A 150 -26.09 -15.53 1.88
C GLU A 150 -26.56 -16.19 0.59
N CYS A 151 -26.02 -15.82 -0.56
CA CYS A 151 -26.48 -16.32 -1.86
C CYS A 151 -25.41 -17.06 -2.67
N GLY A 152 -24.14 -17.05 -2.23
CA GLY A 152 -23.05 -17.75 -2.91
C GLY A 152 -22.51 -17.08 -4.16
N ALA A 153 -23.00 -15.89 -4.54
CA ALA A 153 -22.49 -15.16 -5.69
C ALA A 153 -21.16 -14.45 -5.35
N LYS A 154 -20.37 -14.18 -6.38
CA LYS A 154 -19.10 -13.48 -6.18
C LYS A 154 -19.34 -12.05 -5.70
N LEU A 155 -18.48 -11.60 -4.80
CA LEU A 155 -18.42 -10.21 -4.37
C LEU A 155 -17.61 -9.40 -5.36
N LYS A 156 -18.06 -8.18 -5.65
CA LYS A 156 -17.40 -7.25 -6.56
C LYS A 156 -17.08 -5.97 -5.83
N LEU A 157 -15.88 -5.44 -6.08
CA LEU A 157 -15.49 -4.15 -5.55
C LEU A 157 -16.26 -3.05 -6.29
N LYS A 158 -17.03 -2.26 -5.56
CA LYS A 158 -17.76 -1.13 -6.10
C LYS A 158 -17.30 0.15 -5.43
N ARG A 159 -17.00 1.15 -6.24
CA ARG A 159 -16.63 2.48 -5.77
C ARG A 159 -17.88 3.21 -5.29
N GLU A 160 -17.85 3.65 -4.04
CA GLU A 160 -18.91 4.52 -3.52
C GLU A 160 -18.66 5.95 -3.98
N LYS A 161 -19.71 6.60 -4.48
CA LYS A 161 -19.68 8.04 -4.74
C LYS A 161 -19.82 8.76 -3.40
N SER A 162 -18.82 9.55 -3.04
CA SER A 162 -18.96 10.47 -1.92
C SER A 162 -19.93 11.59 -2.33
N ASN A 163 -20.94 11.78 -1.52
CA ASN A 163 -21.80 12.95 -1.66
C ASN A 163 -21.07 14.20 -1.13
#